data_43aa973d79adc19dea8b40e02172b2b6
#
_entry.id   43aa973d79adc19dea8b40e02172b2b6
#
_cell.length_a   1.000
_cell.length_b   1.000
_cell.length_c   1.000
_cell.angle_alpha   90.00
_cell.angle_beta   90.00
_cell.angle_gamma   90.00
#
_symmetry.space_group_name_H-M   'P 1'
#
loop_
_entity.id
_entity.type
_entity.pdbx_description
1 polymer ?
#
loop_
_entity_poly.entity_id
_entity_poly.type
_entity_poly.pdbx_seq_one_letter_code
_entity_poly.pdbx_strand_id
1 'polypeptide(L)'
;PSGSPGNRNLPTEPEQDERRDLTVHRPVPSAHLIMAFHTGTRNSRDFYILDLLTDILAGCDSARFPSILVRKKELFSDADFYLSGEADPGLVIFSGRLKDGVDIRKAEEAVSAELDRLAASHVTTEELEKARNRYESHRLMSYMSAANKAFNLAYHEVLGDASGINTETEQYMSVTREEIADASQRTFRPQNSSVIY
;
A
#
# COMPACT_ATOMS: atom_id res chain seq x y z
N PRO A 1 18.56 -25.36 -23.70
CA PRO A 1 17.33 -26.12 -23.50
C PRO A 1 16.14 -25.23 -23.86
N SER A 2 15.58 -25.46 -25.06
CA SER A 2 14.39 -24.80 -25.54
C SER A 2 13.17 -25.56 -24.99
N GLY A 3 12.73 -25.19 -23.77
CA GLY A 3 11.45 -25.60 -23.25
C GLY A 3 10.47 -24.47 -23.38
N SER A 4 9.32 -24.64 -24.03
CA SER A 4 8.22 -23.70 -23.92
C SER A 4 7.85 -23.54 -22.45
N PRO A 5 7.70 -22.31 -21.92
CA PRO A 5 7.22 -22.13 -20.57
C PRO A 5 5.85 -22.80 -20.46
N GLY A 6 5.74 -23.76 -19.55
CA GLY A 6 4.46 -24.44 -19.32
C GLY A 6 3.41 -23.41 -18.89
N ASN A 7 2.26 -23.44 -19.57
CA ASN A 7 1.12 -22.61 -19.18
C ASN A 7 0.70 -23.03 -17.77
N ARG A 8 1.01 -22.21 -16.75
CA ARG A 8 0.56 -22.43 -15.38
C ARG A 8 -0.88 -21.92 -15.31
N ASN A 9 -1.85 -22.82 -15.45
CA ASN A 9 -3.23 -22.55 -15.11
C ASN A 9 -3.35 -22.43 -13.58
N LEU A 10 -2.99 -21.27 -13.04
CA LEU A 10 -3.23 -20.98 -11.62
C LEU A 10 -4.70 -20.60 -11.43
N PRO A 11 -5.37 -21.12 -10.41
CA PRO A 11 -6.73 -20.70 -10.10
C PRO A 11 -6.72 -19.22 -9.70
N THR A 12 -7.68 -18.47 -10.21
CA THR A 12 -7.89 -17.08 -9.75
C THR A 12 -8.44 -17.10 -8.34
N GLU A 13 -7.88 -16.31 -7.45
CA GLU A 13 -8.40 -16.15 -6.10
C GLU A 13 -9.81 -15.51 -6.16
N PRO A 14 -10.80 -16.09 -5.47
CA PRO A 14 -12.14 -15.50 -5.40
C PRO A 14 -12.11 -14.18 -4.62
N GLU A 15 -13.03 -13.28 -4.94
CA GLU A 15 -13.21 -12.05 -4.16
C GLU A 15 -13.53 -12.39 -2.70
N GLN A 16 -12.91 -11.64 -1.77
CA GLN A 16 -13.20 -11.73 -0.36
C GLN A 16 -14.53 -11.01 -0.06
N ASP A 17 -15.49 -11.70 0.53
CA ASP A 17 -16.84 -11.22 0.83
C ASP A 17 -17.10 -11.00 2.33
N GLU A 18 -16.19 -11.49 3.19
CA GLU A 18 -16.26 -11.32 4.64
C GLU A 18 -14.90 -10.97 5.24
N ARG A 19 -14.92 -10.25 6.35
CA ARG A 19 -13.73 -9.95 7.15
C ARG A 19 -13.15 -11.25 7.73
N ARG A 20 -11.83 -11.37 7.72
CA ARG A 20 -11.10 -12.49 8.33
C ARG A 20 -10.24 -11.98 9.49
N ASP A 21 -10.31 -12.66 10.61
CA ASP A 21 -9.54 -12.34 11.82
C ASP A 21 -8.72 -13.54 12.28
N LEU A 22 -7.49 -13.32 12.68
CA LEU A 22 -6.63 -14.33 13.27
C LEU A 22 -5.87 -13.74 14.46
N THR A 23 -5.94 -14.42 15.62
CA THR A 23 -5.10 -14.10 16.77
C THR A 23 -3.98 -15.13 16.90
N VAL A 24 -2.73 -14.66 16.94
CA VAL A 24 -1.53 -15.49 17.06
C VAL A 24 -0.81 -15.17 18.35
N HIS A 25 -0.69 -16.14 19.25
CA HIS A 25 0.06 -16.00 20.49
C HIS A 25 1.50 -16.46 20.33
N ARG A 26 2.46 -15.56 20.57
CA ARG A 26 3.91 -15.82 20.52
C ARG A 26 4.61 -15.09 21.66
N PRO A 27 5.75 -15.60 22.17
CA PRO A 27 6.56 -14.89 23.15
C PRO A 27 7.36 -13.76 22.46
N VAL A 28 6.68 -12.65 22.18
CA VAL A 28 7.24 -11.46 21.52
C VAL A 28 7.26 -10.29 22.49
N PRO A 29 8.21 -9.34 22.34
CA PRO A 29 8.33 -8.19 23.25
C PRO A 29 7.12 -7.26 23.24
N SER A 30 6.43 -7.13 22.11
CA SER A 30 5.30 -6.21 21.93
C SER A 30 4.24 -6.84 21.03
N ALA A 31 2.98 -6.50 21.25
CA ALA A 31 1.90 -6.89 20.37
C ALA A 31 2.04 -6.21 18.99
N HIS A 32 1.60 -6.90 17.96
CA HIS A 32 1.67 -6.45 16.57
C HIS A 32 0.31 -6.52 15.91
N LEU A 33 -0.09 -5.46 15.24
CA LEU A 33 -1.32 -5.41 14.46
C LEU A 33 -0.96 -5.38 12.98
N ILE A 34 -1.52 -6.33 12.22
CA ILE A 34 -1.42 -6.36 10.76
C ILE A 34 -2.84 -6.32 10.19
N MET A 35 -3.09 -5.42 9.25
CA MET A 35 -4.34 -5.35 8.50
C MET A 35 -4.02 -5.36 7.01
N ALA A 36 -4.54 -6.34 6.28
CA ALA A 36 -4.34 -6.50 4.85
C ALA A 36 -5.64 -6.36 4.09
N PHE A 37 -5.58 -5.73 2.92
CA PHE A 37 -6.72 -5.53 2.03
C PHE A 37 -6.32 -5.93 0.61
N HIS A 38 -7.18 -6.68 -0.09
CA HIS A 38 -6.94 -7.05 -1.47
C HIS A 38 -6.96 -5.84 -2.39
N THR A 39 -6.07 -5.83 -3.37
CA THR A 39 -5.93 -4.79 -4.39
C THR A 39 -5.85 -5.39 -5.79
N GLY A 40 -5.88 -4.54 -6.81
CA GLY A 40 -5.63 -4.95 -8.19
C GLY A 40 -4.18 -5.35 -8.47
N THR A 41 -3.93 -5.67 -9.73
CA THR A 41 -2.59 -6.00 -10.25
C THR A 41 -1.71 -4.75 -10.35
N ARG A 42 -0.40 -4.95 -10.49
CA ARG A 42 0.60 -3.88 -10.69
C ARG A 42 0.27 -2.95 -11.87
N ASN A 43 -0.36 -3.46 -12.92
CA ASN A 43 -0.71 -2.68 -14.11
C ASN A 43 -2.07 -1.98 -14.01
N SER A 44 -2.81 -2.14 -12.90
CA SER A 44 -4.11 -1.50 -12.71
C SER A 44 -3.96 -0.01 -12.35
N ARG A 45 -4.96 0.80 -12.69
CA ARG A 45 -5.02 2.21 -12.26
C ARG A 45 -5.01 2.32 -10.73
N ASP A 46 -5.71 1.43 -10.05
CA ASP A 46 -5.78 1.38 -8.59
C ASP A 46 -4.40 1.20 -7.94
N PHE A 47 -3.46 0.51 -8.59
CA PHE A 47 -2.10 0.38 -8.08
C PHE A 47 -1.44 1.75 -7.89
N TYR A 48 -1.43 2.61 -8.91
CA TYR A 48 -0.80 3.93 -8.85
C TYR A 48 -1.45 4.85 -7.82
N ILE A 49 -2.79 4.74 -7.68
CA ILE A 49 -3.55 5.50 -6.70
C ILE A 49 -3.20 5.06 -5.28
N LEU A 50 -3.22 3.75 -5.01
CA LEU A 50 -2.95 3.20 -3.70
C LEU A 50 -1.47 3.34 -3.30
N ASP A 51 -0.54 3.30 -4.24
CA ASP A 51 0.88 3.52 -3.98
C ASP A 51 1.14 4.96 -3.50
N LEU A 52 0.59 5.97 -4.19
CA LEU A 52 0.62 7.36 -3.68
C LEU A 52 -0.07 7.50 -2.33
N LEU A 53 -1.16 6.76 -2.11
CA LEU A 53 -1.86 6.77 -0.83
C LEU A 53 -1.01 6.18 0.30
N THR A 54 -0.24 5.12 0.04
CA THR A 54 0.69 4.58 1.04
C THR A 54 1.75 5.60 1.44
N ASP A 55 2.24 6.40 0.49
CA ASP A 55 3.16 7.49 0.76
C ASP A 55 2.53 8.62 1.61
N ILE A 56 1.27 8.97 1.35
CA ILE A 56 0.52 9.96 2.15
C ILE A 56 0.32 9.46 3.59
N LEU A 57 0.04 8.17 3.76
CA LEU A 57 -0.23 7.58 5.07
C LEU A 57 1.02 7.28 5.88
N ALA A 58 2.07 6.74 5.28
CA ALA A 58 3.25 6.25 6.00
C ALA A 58 4.60 6.60 5.35
N GLY A 59 4.63 7.24 4.18
CA GLY A 59 5.85 7.43 3.39
C GLY A 59 6.97 8.26 4.05
N CYS A 60 6.71 8.99 5.13
CA CYS A 60 7.71 9.77 5.89
C CYS A 60 7.21 10.10 7.29
N ASP A 61 8.11 10.61 8.15
CA ASP A 61 7.79 10.98 9.54
C ASP A 61 6.62 11.96 9.70
N SER A 62 6.41 12.86 8.72
CA SER A 62 5.29 13.80 8.74
C SER A 62 4.03 13.27 8.06
N ALA A 63 4.01 12.02 7.62
CA ALA A 63 2.83 11.34 7.09
C ALA A 63 1.78 11.10 8.19
N ARG A 64 0.54 10.78 7.79
CA ARG A 64 -0.59 10.71 8.73
C ARG A 64 -0.39 9.69 9.83
N PHE A 65 0.02 8.45 9.53
CA PHE A 65 0.20 7.40 10.54
C PHE A 65 1.31 7.70 11.55
N PRO A 66 2.56 8.02 11.16
CA PRO A 66 3.58 8.46 12.10
C PRO A 66 3.16 9.67 12.93
N SER A 67 2.47 10.64 12.31
CA SER A 67 2.05 11.85 13.02
C SER A 67 0.92 11.59 14.01
N ILE A 68 -0.10 10.83 13.61
CA ILE A 68 -1.33 10.67 14.39
C ILE A 68 -1.24 9.46 15.32
N LEU A 69 -0.85 8.29 14.79
CA LEU A 69 -0.90 7.03 15.53
C LEU A 69 0.31 6.86 16.45
N VAL A 70 1.50 7.28 15.98
CA VAL A 70 2.75 7.12 16.76
C VAL A 70 2.97 8.30 17.69
N ARG A 71 2.99 9.55 17.18
CA ARG A 71 3.36 10.72 17.98
C ARG A 71 2.21 11.32 18.79
N LYS A 72 1.02 11.48 18.18
CA LYS A 72 -0.09 12.18 18.84
C LYS A 72 -0.92 11.28 19.75
N LYS A 73 -1.31 10.10 19.27
CA LYS A 73 -2.11 9.12 20.02
C LYS A 73 -1.26 8.15 20.84
N GLU A 74 0.02 8.04 20.54
CA GLU A 74 0.99 7.16 21.22
C GLU A 74 0.57 5.68 21.31
N LEU A 75 -0.16 5.20 20.30
CA LEU A 75 -0.67 3.83 20.26
C LEU A 75 0.37 2.84 19.73
N PHE A 76 1.25 3.29 18.84
CA PHE A 76 2.26 2.46 18.20
C PHE A 76 3.66 3.01 18.45
N SER A 77 4.66 2.12 18.50
CA SER A 77 6.08 2.48 18.43
C SER A 77 6.52 2.78 17.00
N ASP A 78 5.98 2.02 16.06
CA ASP A 78 6.11 2.21 14.62
C ASP A 78 4.79 1.83 13.93
N ALA A 79 4.51 2.46 12.80
CA ALA A 79 3.32 2.20 11.99
C ALA A 79 3.68 2.40 10.52
N ASP A 80 3.61 1.33 9.76
CA ASP A 80 3.95 1.27 8.35
C ASP A 80 2.73 0.95 7.50
N PHE A 81 2.72 1.38 6.24
CA PHE A 81 1.66 1.10 5.29
C PHE A 81 2.24 0.99 3.90
N TYR A 82 2.12 -0.17 3.29
CA TYR A 82 2.78 -0.45 2.02
C TYR A 82 1.92 -1.32 1.11
N LEU A 83 2.22 -1.25 -0.18
CA LEU A 83 1.56 -1.97 -1.25
C LEU A 83 2.47 -3.06 -1.79
N SER A 84 1.96 -4.29 -1.92
CA SER A 84 2.65 -5.34 -2.67
C SER A 84 2.38 -5.16 -4.17
N GLY A 85 3.45 -5.00 -4.95
CA GLY A 85 3.36 -4.70 -6.39
C GLY A 85 3.62 -5.91 -7.27
N GLU A 86 2.75 -6.91 -7.20
CA GLU A 86 2.89 -8.14 -7.95
C GLU A 86 2.19 -8.07 -9.33
N ALA A 87 2.60 -8.94 -10.26
CA ALA A 87 1.92 -9.07 -11.54
C ALA A 87 0.47 -9.55 -11.38
N ASP A 88 0.24 -10.41 -10.41
CA ASP A 88 -1.09 -10.84 -9.95
C ASP A 88 -1.69 -9.84 -8.95
N PRO A 89 -3.00 -9.94 -8.61
CA PRO A 89 -3.63 -9.13 -7.57
C PRO A 89 -2.83 -9.17 -6.26
N GLY A 90 -2.59 -8.00 -5.69
CA GLY A 90 -1.75 -7.80 -4.52
C GLY A 90 -2.52 -7.42 -3.26
N LEU A 91 -1.77 -6.94 -2.28
CA LEU A 91 -2.30 -6.49 -0.99
C LEU A 91 -1.77 -5.10 -0.67
N VAL A 92 -2.59 -4.26 -0.06
CA VAL A 92 -2.11 -3.14 0.73
C VAL A 92 -2.16 -3.51 2.21
N ILE A 93 -1.08 -3.25 2.93
CA ILE A 93 -0.85 -3.80 4.26
C ILE A 93 -0.48 -2.67 5.23
N PHE A 94 -1.27 -2.56 6.31
CA PHE A 94 -0.87 -1.87 7.52
C PHE A 94 -0.11 -2.84 8.42
N SER A 95 1.00 -2.40 8.99
CA SER A 95 1.80 -3.13 9.96
C SER A 95 2.24 -2.19 11.07
N GLY A 96 1.84 -2.46 12.30
CA GLY A 96 2.15 -1.59 13.43
C GLY A 96 2.50 -2.37 14.69
N ARG A 97 3.58 -1.96 15.36
CA ARG A 97 3.99 -2.48 16.66
C ARG A 97 3.40 -1.60 17.75
N LEU A 98 2.62 -2.18 18.64
CA LEU A 98 1.98 -1.44 19.72
C LEU A 98 3.00 -1.01 20.80
N LYS A 99 2.72 0.11 21.44
CA LYS A 99 3.38 0.46 22.71
C LYS A 99 2.84 -0.40 23.85
N ASP A 100 3.65 -0.55 24.89
CA ASP A 100 3.29 -1.35 26.06
C ASP A 100 2.00 -0.85 26.72
N GLY A 101 1.11 -1.78 27.06
CA GLY A 101 -0.14 -1.49 27.74
C GLY A 101 -1.27 -0.96 26.83
N VAL A 102 -1.02 -0.82 25.55
CA VAL A 102 -2.06 -0.40 24.59
C VAL A 102 -2.97 -1.58 24.24
N ASP A 103 -4.28 -1.34 24.30
CA ASP A 103 -5.28 -2.29 23.84
C ASP A 103 -5.27 -2.38 22.30
N ILE A 104 -5.08 -3.59 21.77
CA ILE A 104 -4.93 -3.82 20.34
C ILE A 104 -6.20 -3.49 19.55
N ARG A 105 -7.40 -3.66 20.15
CA ARG A 105 -8.66 -3.32 19.51
C ARG A 105 -8.83 -1.80 19.38
N LYS A 106 -8.43 -1.04 20.40
CA LYS A 106 -8.40 0.43 20.32
C LYS A 106 -7.40 0.94 19.29
N ALA A 107 -6.27 0.25 19.17
CA ALA A 107 -5.27 0.58 18.15
C ALA A 107 -5.82 0.33 16.73
N GLU A 108 -6.49 -0.79 16.51
CA GLU A 108 -7.20 -1.11 15.27
C GLU A 108 -8.26 -0.07 14.91
N GLU A 109 -9.14 0.28 15.87
CA GLU A 109 -10.17 1.31 15.69
C GLU A 109 -9.54 2.65 15.26
N ALA A 110 -8.37 2.99 15.82
CA ALA A 110 -7.68 4.21 15.46
C ALA A 110 -7.11 4.18 14.04
N VAL A 111 -6.62 3.04 13.56
CA VAL A 111 -6.18 2.84 12.17
C VAL A 111 -7.37 2.94 11.23
N SER A 112 -8.44 2.19 11.52
CA SER A 112 -9.67 2.19 10.72
C SER A 112 -10.26 3.61 10.59
N ALA A 113 -10.30 4.37 11.69
CA ALA A 113 -10.79 5.74 11.67
C ALA A 113 -9.95 6.68 10.78
N GLU A 114 -8.64 6.45 10.64
CA GLU A 114 -7.82 7.24 9.71
C GLU A 114 -8.06 6.81 8.25
N LEU A 115 -8.29 5.52 7.99
CA LEU A 115 -8.68 5.03 6.66
C LEU A 115 -10.08 5.55 6.25
N ASP A 116 -11.05 5.53 7.17
CA ASP A 116 -12.39 6.06 6.93
C ASP A 116 -12.38 7.58 6.62
N ARG A 117 -11.48 8.32 7.26
CA ARG A 117 -11.32 9.76 6.95
C ARG A 117 -10.86 10.02 5.53
N LEU A 118 -10.05 9.14 4.96
CA LEU A 118 -9.63 9.26 3.55
C LEU A 118 -10.80 9.10 2.60
N ALA A 119 -11.71 8.17 2.92
CA ALA A 119 -12.92 7.93 2.16
C ALA A 119 -13.94 9.08 2.28
N ALA A 120 -13.99 9.75 3.44
CA ALA A 120 -14.96 10.82 3.75
C ALA A 120 -14.46 12.22 3.41
N SER A 121 -13.16 12.47 3.61
CA SER A 121 -12.51 13.75 3.36
C SER A 121 -11.31 13.56 2.47
N HIS A 122 -11.31 14.17 1.30
CA HIS A 122 -10.21 14.09 0.37
C HIS A 122 -8.86 14.41 1.04
N VAL A 123 -7.79 13.79 0.56
CA VAL A 123 -6.43 14.22 0.87
C VAL A 123 -6.26 15.69 0.46
N THR A 124 -5.42 16.43 1.16
CA THR A 124 -5.13 17.81 0.78
C THR A 124 -4.30 17.85 -0.51
N THR A 125 -4.35 18.96 -1.21
CA THR A 125 -3.49 19.18 -2.40
C THR A 125 -2.02 19.05 -2.04
N GLU A 126 -1.62 19.59 -0.88
CA GLU A 126 -0.25 19.54 -0.39
C GLU A 126 0.23 18.11 -0.10
N GLU A 127 -0.62 17.26 0.47
CA GLU A 127 -0.29 15.84 0.70
C GLU A 127 -0.08 15.10 -0.61
N LEU A 128 -0.95 15.31 -1.59
CA LEU A 128 -0.83 14.66 -2.90
C LEU A 128 0.41 15.16 -3.68
N GLU A 129 0.66 16.46 -3.69
CA GLU A 129 1.86 17.02 -4.33
C GLU A 129 3.14 16.52 -3.67
N LYS A 130 3.15 16.42 -2.34
CA LYS A 130 4.29 15.86 -1.61
C LYS A 130 4.55 14.40 -1.98
N ALA A 131 3.52 13.57 -2.07
CA ALA A 131 3.66 12.17 -2.50
C ALA A 131 4.19 12.08 -3.95
N ARG A 132 3.66 12.87 -4.88
CA ARG A 132 4.14 12.95 -6.26
C ARG A 132 5.60 13.38 -6.36
N ASN A 133 6.00 14.44 -5.65
CA ASN A 133 7.38 14.93 -5.63
C ASN A 133 8.34 13.88 -5.06
N ARG A 134 7.89 13.11 -4.08
CA ARG A 134 8.66 12.00 -3.52
C ARG A 134 8.84 10.89 -4.53
N TYR A 135 7.77 10.48 -5.21
CA TYR A 135 7.84 9.50 -6.30
C TYR A 135 8.83 9.96 -7.38
N GLU A 136 8.72 11.20 -7.89
CA GLU A 136 9.64 11.74 -8.91
C GLU A 136 11.09 11.73 -8.44
N SER A 137 11.35 12.13 -7.20
CA SER A 137 12.69 12.15 -6.61
C SER A 137 13.29 10.74 -6.55
N HIS A 138 12.53 9.76 -6.09
CA HIS A 138 12.96 8.36 -6.04
C HIS A 138 13.23 7.81 -7.44
N ARG A 139 12.35 8.12 -8.40
CA ARG A 139 12.52 7.70 -9.80
C ARG A 139 13.77 8.29 -10.41
N LEU A 140 14.01 9.59 -10.27
CA LEU A 140 15.23 10.25 -10.80
C LEU A 140 16.49 9.62 -10.21
N MET A 141 16.53 9.39 -8.89
CA MET A 141 17.65 8.72 -8.23
C MET A 141 17.85 7.29 -8.72
N SER A 142 16.77 6.54 -8.91
CA SER A 142 16.83 5.18 -9.47
C SER A 142 17.45 5.17 -10.86
N TYR A 143 17.17 6.16 -11.70
CA TYR A 143 17.70 6.23 -13.06
C TYR A 143 19.15 6.74 -13.17
N MET A 144 19.78 7.17 -12.09
CA MET A 144 21.21 7.48 -12.10
C MET A 144 22.10 6.24 -12.26
N SER A 145 21.59 5.06 -11.92
CA SER A 145 22.28 3.78 -12.05
C SER A 145 21.88 3.06 -13.33
N ALA A 146 22.88 2.67 -14.15
CA ALA A 146 22.64 1.85 -15.34
C ALA A 146 22.04 0.47 -14.98
N ALA A 147 22.45 -0.11 -13.86
CA ALA A 147 21.90 -1.37 -13.37
C ALA A 147 20.42 -1.24 -13.01
N ASN A 148 20.03 -0.17 -12.31
CA ASN A 148 18.62 0.06 -11.98
C ASN A 148 17.77 0.33 -13.24
N LYS A 149 18.31 1.04 -14.23
CA LYS A 149 17.61 1.21 -15.52
C LYS A 149 17.36 -0.12 -16.22
N ALA A 150 18.38 -0.97 -16.27
CA ALA A 150 18.25 -2.30 -16.88
C ALA A 150 17.24 -3.17 -16.11
N PHE A 151 17.26 -3.12 -14.77
CA PHE A 151 16.31 -3.84 -13.94
C PHE A 151 14.86 -3.34 -14.17
N ASN A 152 14.64 -2.04 -14.17
CA ASN A 152 13.32 -1.46 -14.41
C ASN A 152 12.79 -1.79 -15.81
N LEU A 153 13.64 -1.75 -16.84
CA LEU A 153 13.25 -2.17 -18.19
C LEU A 153 12.84 -3.63 -18.24
N ALA A 154 13.64 -4.52 -17.63
CA ALA A 154 13.32 -5.94 -17.56
C ALA A 154 12.04 -6.20 -16.75
N TYR A 155 11.82 -5.44 -15.68
CA TYR A 155 10.61 -5.54 -14.88
C TYR A 155 9.36 -5.13 -15.67
N HIS A 156 9.40 -4.01 -16.41
CA HIS A 156 8.29 -3.60 -17.27
C HIS A 156 8.04 -4.60 -18.40
N GLU A 157 9.09 -5.21 -18.96
CA GLU A 157 8.93 -6.28 -19.96
C GLU A 157 8.19 -7.50 -19.38
N VAL A 158 8.51 -7.90 -18.15
CA VAL A 158 7.79 -8.98 -17.43
C VAL A 158 6.33 -8.62 -17.17
N LEU A 159 6.02 -7.34 -16.93
CA LEU A 159 4.65 -6.84 -16.77
C LEU A 159 3.88 -6.74 -18.09
N GLY A 160 4.55 -6.96 -19.24
CA GLY A 160 3.92 -7.05 -20.55
C GLY A 160 4.45 -6.09 -21.62
N ASP A 161 5.07 -4.96 -21.25
CA ASP A 161 5.63 -4.00 -22.19
C ASP A 161 6.70 -3.12 -21.55
N ALA A 162 7.95 -3.26 -21.99
CA ALA A 162 9.08 -2.45 -21.53
C ALA A 162 8.84 -0.93 -21.77
N SER A 163 8.04 -0.55 -22.77
CA SER A 163 7.72 0.87 -23.04
C SER A 163 6.90 1.53 -21.92
N GLY A 164 6.24 0.76 -21.07
CA GLY A 164 5.53 1.20 -19.87
C GLY A 164 6.39 2.07 -18.96
N ILE A 165 7.70 1.84 -18.94
CA ILE A 165 8.66 2.68 -18.20
C ILE A 165 8.58 4.17 -18.57
N ASN A 166 8.18 4.51 -19.80
CA ASN A 166 8.11 5.89 -20.28
C ASN A 166 6.82 6.60 -19.85
N THR A 167 5.75 5.84 -19.62
CA THR A 167 4.41 6.37 -19.29
C THR A 167 4.09 6.29 -17.79
N GLU A 168 4.85 5.53 -17.03
CA GLU A 168 4.60 5.31 -15.60
C GLU A 168 4.51 6.62 -14.79
N THR A 169 5.39 7.59 -15.06
CA THR A 169 5.33 8.90 -14.37
C THR A 169 4.01 9.61 -14.62
N GLU A 170 3.50 9.57 -15.85
CA GLU A 170 2.22 10.19 -16.19
C GLU A 170 1.06 9.54 -15.42
N GLN A 171 1.11 8.22 -15.23
CA GLN A 171 0.13 7.51 -14.40
C GLN A 171 0.07 8.06 -12.97
N TYR A 172 1.24 8.26 -12.33
CA TYR A 172 1.31 8.83 -10.99
C TYR A 172 0.90 10.30 -10.94
N MET A 173 1.38 11.12 -11.89
CA MET A 173 1.12 12.56 -11.91
C MET A 173 -0.35 12.88 -12.22
N SER A 174 -1.05 12.00 -12.92
CA SER A 174 -2.46 12.19 -13.26
C SER A 174 -3.44 11.75 -12.16
N VAL A 175 -2.99 11.11 -11.06
CA VAL A 175 -3.87 10.67 -9.96
C VAL A 175 -4.53 11.88 -9.30
N THR A 176 -5.85 11.87 -9.17
CA THR A 176 -6.61 12.96 -8.52
C THR A 176 -6.96 12.63 -7.07
N ARG A 177 -7.36 13.63 -6.29
CA ARG A 177 -7.81 13.45 -4.92
C ARG A 177 -9.13 12.68 -4.85
N GLU A 178 -9.97 12.86 -5.84
CA GLU A 178 -11.24 12.16 -6.02
C GLU A 178 -10.98 10.67 -6.27
N GLU A 179 -10.05 10.32 -7.16
CA GLU A 179 -9.66 8.93 -7.38
C GLU A 179 -9.11 8.26 -6.11
N ILE A 180 -8.33 8.99 -5.29
CA ILE A 180 -7.85 8.49 -4.00
C ILE A 180 -9.02 8.21 -3.04
N ALA A 181 -9.99 9.10 -2.94
CA ALA A 181 -11.15 8.89 -2.09
C ALA A 181 -11.98 7.68 -2.55
N ASP A 182 -12.25 7.57 -3.85
CA ASP A 182 -12.99 6.47 -4.43
C ASP A 182 -12.27 5.11 -4.25
N ALA A 183 -10.95 5.08 -4.49
CA ALA A 183 -10.15 3.88 -4.27
C ALA A 183 -10.12 3.49 -2.78
N SER A 184 -10.01 4.46 -1.87
CA SER A 184 -10.09 4.22 -0.43
C SER A 184 -11.42 3.58 -0.02
N GLN A 185 -12.55 4.08 -0.53
CA GLN A 185 -13.88 3.52 -0.27
C GLN A 185 -14.02 2.08 -0.77
N ARG A 186 -13.46 1.77 -1.94
CA ARG A 186 -13.52 0.42 -2.51
C ARG A 186 -12.61 -0.55 -1.77
N THR A 187 -11.41 -0.12 -1.40
CA THR A 187 -10.36 -0.99 -0.86
C THR A 187 -10.52 -1.25 0.63
N PHE A 188 -10.76 -0.21 1.45
CA PHE A 188 -10.76 -0.33 2.92
C PHE A 188 -12.10 -0.73 3.52
N ARG A 189 -12.90 -1.45 2.76
CA ARG A 189 -14.15 -2.03 3.26
C ARG A 189 -13.87 -3.14 4.28
N PRO A 190 -14.65 -3.26 5.35
CA PRO A 190 -14.50 -4.36 6.32
C PRO A 190 -14.46 -5.75 5.66
N GLN A 191 -15.30 -5.98 4.65
CA GLN A 191 -15.39 -7.27 3.95
C GLN A 191 -14.08 -7.63 3.20
N ASN A 192 -13.32 -6.61 2.78
CA ASN A 192 -12.04 -6.79 2.08
C ASN A 192 -10.84 -6.89 3.02
N SER A 193 -11.06 -6.96 4.34
CA SER A 193 -9.99 -6.93 5.33
C SER A 193 -9.65 -8.31 5.88
N SER A 194 -8.35 -8.57 6.06
CA SER A 194 -7.81 -9.67 6.85
C SER A 194 -6.94 -9.07 7.95
N VAL A 195 -7.22 -9.41 9.22
CA VAL A 195 -6.57 -8.79 10.38
C VAL A 195 -5.89 -9.85 11.24
N ILE A 196 -4.64 -9.59 11.61
CA ILE A 196 -3.84 -10.45 12.50
C ILE A 196 -3.46 -9.66 13.75
N TYR A 197 -3.68 -10.31 14.90
CA TYR A 197 -3.37 -9.82 16.23
C TYR A 197 -2.31 -10.66 16.91
#